data_ce807c5bce48d03d66dbfcb6f6e47172
#
_entry.id   ce807c5bce48d03d66dbfcb6f6e47172
#
_cell.length_a   1.000
_cell.length_b   1.000
_cell.length_c   1.000
_cell.angle_alpha   90.00
_cell.angle_beta   90.00
_cell.angle_gamma   90.00
#
_symmetry.space_group_name_H-M   'P 1'
#
loop_
_entity.id
_entity.type
_entity.pdbx_description
1 polymer ?
#
loop_
_entity_poly.entity_id
_entity_poly.type
_entity_poly.pdbx_seq_one_letter_code
_entity_poly.pdbx_strand_id
1 'polypeptide(L)'
;MINDSGNRRKFESGAVRDMAEGKGRCDLMPLNVVSDLFGDFVFMGQTSSEISECFRLLSVCADESASMSLRYLSAIDAIHCFKIITGLSLPDIMLEVAVHYEEGAKKYGEHNWEKGLPLWCFIDSATRHFLKYLGGRTDERHDRAFVWNMLGFMYTIAHSTASEEGSKEDICT
;
A
#
# COMPACT_ATOMS: atom_id res chain seq x y z
N MET A 1 0.86 16.77 -4.94
CA MET A 1 1.38 17.17 -3.60
C MET A 1 0.71 16.28 -2.57
N ILE A 2 1.45 15.76 -1.57
CA ILE A 2 0.86 14.97 -0.48
C ILE A 2 0.15 15.93 0.48
N ASN A 3 -1.12 15.65 0.81
CA ASN A 3 -1.87 16.43 1.79
C ASN A 3 -1.21 16.35 3.17
N ASP A 4 -1.07 17.49 3.84
CA ASP A 4 -0.41 17.61 5.13
C ASP A 4 -1.37 18.21 6.17
N SER A 5 -1.71 17.43 7.19
CA SER A 5 -2.52 17.90 8.33
C SER A 5 -1.70 18.70 9.34
N GLY A 6 -0.37 18.71 9.24
CA GLY A 6 0.52 19.27 10.25
C GLY A 6 0.72 18.38 11.47
N ASN A 7 -0.20 17.47 11.75
CA ASN A 7 -0.14 16.56 12.89
C ASN A 7 0.47 15.21 12.52
N ARG A 8 1.30 14.67 13.40
CA ARG A 8 2.05 13.43 13.19
C ARG A 8 1.81 12.43 14.30
N ARG A 9 1.68 11.16 13.96
CA ARG A 9 1.86 10.05 14.89
C ARG A 9 3.27 9.47 14.70
N LYS A 10 3.89 9.08 15.81
CA LYS A 10 5.19 8.41 15.85
C LYS A 10 4.99 6.97 16.27
N PHE A 11 5.73 6.07 15.68
CA PHE A 11 5.77 4.66 16.04
C PHE A 11 7.01 4.35 16.88
N GLU A 12 7.00 3.24 17.60
CA GLU A 12 8.14 2.81 18.44
C GLU A 12 9.43 2.64 17.61
N SER A 13 9.31 2.24 16.35
CA SER A 13 10.41 2.17 15.38
C SER A 13 11.04 3.53 15.06
N GLY A 14 10.44 4.63 15.51
CA GLY A 14 10.83 6.00 15.14
C GLY A 14 10.26 6.47 13.80
N ALA A 15 9.53 5.63 13.06
CA ALA A 15 8.82 6.04 11.87
C ALA A 15 7.74 7.09 12.19
N VAL A 16 7.46 7.97 11.24
CA VAL A 16 6.49 9.06 11.40
C VAL A 16 5.47 9.01 10.27
N ARG A 17 4.20 9.24 10.60
CA ARG A 17 3.10 9.32 9.63
C ARG A 17 2.07 10.36 10.07
N ASP A 18 1.28 10.88 9.13
CA ASP A 18 0.12 11.71 9.43
C ASP A 18 -0.86 11.01 10.37
N MET A 19 -1.63 11.80 11.13
CA MET A 19 -2.73 11.27 11.92
C MET A 19 -3.72 10.53 11.03
N ALA A 20 -4.21 9.40 11.53
CA ALA A 20 -5.22 8.59 10.84
C ALA A 20 -6.65 9.02 11.17
N GLU A 21 -6.81 9.81 12.25
CA GLU A 21 -8.12 10.24 12.71
C GLU A 21 -8.90 10.99 11.63
N GLY A 22 -10.16 10.63 11.45
CA GLY A 22 -11.04 11.21 10.45
C GLY A 22 -10.81 10.75 9.00
N LYS A 23 -9.78 9.93 8.74
CA LYS A 23 -9.49 9.42 7.38
C LYS A 23 -10.19 8.10 7.05
N GLY A 24 -10.87 7.49 8.02
CA GLY A 24 -11.41 6.14 7.93
C GLY A 24 -10.34 5.06 8.05
N ARG A 25 -10.76 3.85 8.35
CA ARG A 25 -9.91 2.66 8.54
C ARG A 25 -10.26 1.63 7.47
N CYS A 26 -9.66 1.81 6.28
CA CYS A 26 -9.90 0.91 5.14
C CYS A 26 -9.35 -0.51 5.37
N ASP A 27 -8.36 -0.64 6.24
CA ASP A 27 -7.83 -1.93 6.68
C ASP A 27 -8.82 -2.78 7.50
N LEU A 28 -9.85 -2.17 8.08
CA LEU A 28 -10.91 -2.87 8.82
C LEU A 28 -12.09 -3.29 7.94
N MET A 29 -12.12 -2.90 6.67
CA MET A 29 -13.19 -3.31 5.76
C MET A 29 -13.00 -4.78 5.35
N PRO A 30 -14.08 -5.55 5.19
CA PRO A 30 -14.00 -6.91 4.64
C PRO A 30 -13.72 -6.84 3.14
N LEU A 31 -12.44 -6.65 2.76
CA LEU A 31 -12.01 -6.34 1.39
C LEU A 31 -12.37 -7.46 0.39
N ASN A 32 -12.48 -8.71 0.83
CA ASN A 32 -12.99 -9.82 0.04
C ASN A 32 -14.47 -9.61 -0.36
N VAL A 33 -15.31 -9.10 0.57
CA VAL A 33 -16.72 -8.76 0.28
C VAL A 33 -16.81 -7.48 -0.56
N VAL A 34 -15.93 -6.50 -0.29
CA VAL A 34 -15.83 -5.29 -1.11
C VAL A 34 -15.51 -5.65 -2.57
N SER A 35 -14.67 -6.67 -2.80
CA SER A 35 -14.39 -7.20 -4.13
C SER A 35 -15.66 -7.58 -4.89
N ASP A 36 -16.61 -8.25 -4.24
CA ASP A 36 -17.85 -8.70 -4.85
C ASP A 36 -18.75 -7.52 -5.28
N LEU A 37 -18.74 -6.42 -4.51
CA LEU A 37 -19.50 -5.20 -4.85
C LEU A 37 -19.00 -4.53 -6.14
N PHE A 38 -17.73 -4.73 -6.49
CA PHE A 38 -17.14 -4.20 -7.71
C PHE A 38 -17.16 -5.18 -8.89
N GLY A 39 -17.76 -6.37 -8.71
CA GLY A 39 -17.83 -7.40 -9.75
C GLY A 39 -18.45 -6.92 -11.07
N ASP A 40 -19.45 -6.02 -11.02
CA ASP A 40 -20.11 -5.44 -12.18
C ASP A 40 -19.74 -3.96 -12.42
N PHE A 41 -18.77 -3.42 -11.69
CA PHE A 41 -18.37 -2.03 -11.76
C PHE A 41 -17.50 -1.77 -13.00
N VAL A 42 -17.88 -0.78 -13.83
CA VAL A 42 -17.11 -0.35 -15.00
C VAL A 42 -16.43 0.98 -14.71
N PHE A 43 -15.11 1.01 -14.83
CA PHE A 43 -14.31 2.21 -14.66
C PHE A 43 -13.48 2.49 -15.91
N MET A 44 -13.64 3.70 -16.50
CA MET A 44 -12.94 4.13 -17.73
C MET A 44 -12.98 3.12 -18.89
N GLY A 45 -14.09 2.36 -19.04
CA GLY A 45 -14.24 1.35 -20.07
C GLY A 45 -13.50 0.03 -19.81
N GLN A 46 -12.90 -0.13 -18.65
CA GLN A 46 -12.30 -1.38 -18.20
C GLN A 46 -13.36 -2.28 -17.56
N THR A 47 -13.24 -3.58 -17.75
CA THR A 47 -14.09 -4.55 -17.09
C THR A 47 -13.77 -4.62 -15.59
N SER A 48 -14.78 -4.92 -14.80
CA SER A 48 -14.72 -5.00 -13.34
C SER A 48 -13.77 -6.05 -12.78
N SER A 49 -13.26 -6.98 -13.61
CA SER A 49 -12.43 -8.09 -13.16
C SER A 49 -11.13 -7.65 -12.49
N GLU A 50 -10.45 -6.66 -13.05
CA GLU A 50 -9.19 -6.14 -12.51
C GLU A 50 -9.40 -5.35 -11.21
N ILE A 51 -10.51 -4.63 -11.11
CA ILE A 51 -10.86 -3.89 -9.88
C ILE A 51 -11.19 -4.86 -8.75
N SER A 52 -12.05 -5.83 -9.04
CA SER A 52 -12.42 -6.90 -8.10
C SER A 52 -11.19 -7.69 -7.65
N GLU A 53 -10.34 -8.08 -8.60
CA GLU A 53 -9.11 -8.80 -8.31
C GLU A 53 -8.14 -7.98 -7.45
N CYS A 54 -8.02 -6.67 -7.70
CA CYS A 54 -7.18 -5.79 -6.86
C CYS A 54 -7.67 -5.78 -5.40
N PHE A 55 -8.99 -5.71 -5.14
CA PHE A 55 -9.54 -5.79 -3.78
C PHE A 55 -9.31 -7.17 -3.15
N ARG A 56 -9.46 -8.25 -3.92
CA ARG A 56 -9.16 -9.61 -3.45
C ARG A 56 -7.70 -9.75 -3.01
N LEU A 57 -6.77 -9.20 -3.79
CA LEU A 57 -5.34 -9.22 -3.48
C LEU A 57 -5.03 -8.36 -2.25
N LEU A 58 -5.64 -7.19 -2.11
CA LEU A 58 -5.52 -6.37 -0.89
C LEU A 58 -6.07 -7.09 0.34
N SER A 59 -7.13 -7.89 0.19
CA SER A 59 -7.66 -8.75 1.27
C SER A 59 -6.62 -9.78 1.73
N VAL A 60 -5.91 -10.44 0.80
CA VAL A 60 -4.81 -11.37 1.15
C VAL A 60 -3.64 -10.63 1.81
N CYS A 61 -3.31 -9.42 1.34
CA CYS A 61 -2.29 -8.59 1.99
C CYS A 61 -2.67 -8.22 3.44
N ALA A 62 -3.95 -8.04 3.73
CA ALA A 62 -4.47 -7.71 5.06
C ALA A 62 -4.57 -8.93 5.99
N ASP A 63 -4.64 -10.14 5.45
CA ASP A 63 -4.82 -11.37 6.22
C ASP A 63 -3.54 -11.72 6.99
N GLU A 64 -3.57 -11.54 8.31
CA GLU A 64 -2.44 -11.87 9.20
C GLU A 64 -2.19 -13.37 9.32
N SER A 65 -3.16 -14.22 8.96
CA SER A 65 -3.00 -15.68 8.94
C SER A 65 -2.29 -16.19 7.68
N ALA A 66 -2.24 -15.37 6.62
CA ALA A 66 -1.53 -15.69 5.39
C ALA A 66 -0.01 -15.60 5.57
N SER A 67 0.74 -16.47 4.91
CA SER A 67 2.20 -16.42 4.95
C SER A 67 2.74 -15.10 4.39
N MET A 68 3.87 -14.62 4.92
CA MET A 68 4.52 -13.40 4.43
C MET A 68 4.83 -13.47 2.93
N SER A 69 5.25 -14.64 2.43
CA SER A 69 5.51 -14.84 1.00
C SER A 69 4.24 -14.67 0.16
N LEU A 70 3.10 -15.22 0.62
CA LEU A 70 1.83 -15.06 -0.09
C LEU A 70 1.37 -13.60 -0.09
N ARG A 71 1.46 -12.93 1.04
CA ARG A 71 1.14 -11.49 1.18
C ARG A 71 2.02 -10.64 0.27
N TYR A 72 3.32 -10.93 0.19
CA TYR A 72 4.27 -10.24 -0.69
C TYR A 72 3.93 -10.42 -2.18
N LEU A 73 3.67 -11.65 -2.61
CA LEU A 73 3.29 -11.94 -4.00
C LEU A 73 1.95 -11.28 -4.36
N SER A 74 0.97 -11.32 -3.46
CA SER A 74 -0.31 -10.63 -3.65
C SER A 74 -0.15 -9.10 -3.80
N ALA A 75 0.83 -8.51 -3.14
CA ALA A 75 1.14 -7.09 -3.30
C ALA A 75 1.71 -6.77 -4.71
N ILE A 76 2.57 -7.66 -5.25
CA ILE A 76 3.06 -7.54 -6.63
C ILE A 76 1.89 -7.60 -7.61
N ASP A 77 1.02 -8.59 -7.46
CA ASP A 77 -0.13 -8.79 -8.36
C ASP A 77 -1.13 -7.63 -8.26
N ALA A 78 -1.33 -7.05 -7.06
CA ALA A 78 -2.16 -5.86 -6.89
C ALA A 78 -1.61 -4.64 -7.65
N ILE A 79 -0.28 -4.45 -7.69
CA ILE A 79 0.36 -3.40 -8.50
C ILE A 79 0.14 -3.70 -9.99
N HIS A 80 0.23 -4.95 -10.42
CA HIS A 80 -0.01 -5.34 -11.81
C HIS A 80 -1.47 -5.13 -12.23
N CYS A 81 -2.44 -5.48 -11.40
CA CYS A 81 -3.86 -5.16 -11.63
C CYS A 81 -4.06 -3.64 -11.72
N PHE A 82 -3.47 -2.88 -10.82
CA PHE A 82 -3.56 -1.43 -10.83
C PHE A 82 -2.95 -0.80 -12.09
N LYS A 83 -1.82 -1.32 -12.57
CA LYS A 83 -1.24 -0.94 -13.86
C LYS A 83 -2.23 -1.11 -15.01
N ILE A 84 -2.97 -2.24 -15.05
CA ILE A 84 -4.00 -2.47 -16.07
C ILE A 84 -5.13 -1.45 -15.93
N ILE A 85 -5.61 -1.20 -14.72
CA ILE A 85 -6.67 -0.23 -14.43
C ILE A 85 -6.28 1.19 -14.83
N THR A 86 -5.04 1.60 -14.62
CA THR A 86 -4.55 2.94 -14.98
C THR A 86 -4.19 3.09 -16.46
N GLY A 87 -3.89 1.99 -17.15
CA GLY A 87 -3.35 1.98 -18.51
C GLY A 87 -1.91 2.51 -18.61
N LEU A 88 -1.26 2.81 -17.50
CA LEU A 88 0.12 3.31 -17.48
C LEU A 88 1.13 2.18 -17.60
N SER A 89 2.30 2.46 -18.18
CA SER A 89 3.42 1.51 -18.13
C SER A 89 4.02 1.45 -16.73
N LEU A 90 4.60 0.31 -16.37
CA LEU A 90 5.24 0.19 -15.05
C LEU A 90 6.39 1.20 -14.85
N PRO A 91 7.27 1.48 -15.86
CA PRO A 91 8.28 2.54 -15.72
C PRO A 91 7.68 3.91 -15.44
N ASP A 92 6.59 4.30 -16.09
CA ASP A 92 5.94 5.60 -15.87
C ASP A 92 5.37 5.70 -14.45
N ILE A 93 4.73 4.62 -13.97
CA ILE A 93 4.25 4.54 -12.58
C ILE A 93 5.43 4.71 -11.61
N MET A 94 6.56 4.05 -11.85
CA MET A 94 7.73 4.16 -10.96
C MET A 94 8.33 5.56 -10.94
N LEU A 95 8.34 6.28 -12.06
CA LEU A 95 8.77 7.68 -12.10
C LEU A 95 7.85 8.58 -11.24
N GLU A 96 6.55 8.38 -11.33
CA GLU A 96 5.58 9.09 -10.49
C GLU A 96 5.72 8.73 -8.99
N VAL A 97 6.00 7.48 -8.69
CA VAL A 97 6.29 7.03 -7.32
C VAL A 97 7.58 7.67 -6.79
N ALA A 98 8.61 7.84 -7.61
CA ALA A 98 9.82 8.55 -7.22
C ALA A 98 9.54 10.00 -6.78
N VAL A 99 8.63 10.70 -7.48
CA VAL A 99 8.15 12.02 -7.05
C VAL A 99 7.44 11.95 -5.69
N HIS A 100 6.67 10.89 -5.44
CA HIS A 100 6.00 10.67 -4.15
C HIS A 100 7.02 10.46 -3.01
N TYR A 101 8.10 9.73 -3.27
CA TYR A 101 9.23 9.59 -2.32
C TYR A 101 9.88 10.94 -2.01
N GLU A 102 10.12 11.78 -3.02
CA GLU A 102 10.69 13.13 -2.83
C GLU A 102 9.78 14.01 -1.96
N GLU A 103 8.48 14.02 -2.22
CA GLU A 103 7.50 14.75 -1.42
C GLU A 103 7.42 14.20 0.02
N GLY A 104 7.48 12.88 0.17
CA GLY A 104 7.52 12.21 1.48
C GLY A 104 8.78 12.53 2.27
N ALA A 105 9.95 12.57 1.62
CA ALA A 105 11.22 12.94 2.25
C ALA A 105 11.19 14.37 2.79
N LYS A 106 10.63 15.33 2.05
CA LYS A 106 10.43 16.71 2.51
C LYS A 106 9.52 16.81 3.74
N LYS A 107 8.52 15.91 3.85
CA LYS A 107 7.49 15.94 4.90
C LYS A 107 7.89 15.17 6.15
N TYR A 108 8.56 14.04 6.02
CA TYR A 108 8.86 13.09 7.10
C TYR A 108 10.34 12.84 7.32
N GLY A 109 11.21 13.35 6.45
CA GLY A 109 12.64 13.06 6.39
C GLY A 109 12.93 11.88 5.45
N GLU A 110 14.16 11.88 4.92
CA GLU A 110 14.65 10.81 4.06
C GLU A 110 14.64 9.47 4.81
N HIS A 111 14.40 8.38 4.09
CA HIS A 111 14.39 7.01 4.61
C HIS A 111 13.44 6.77 5.82
N ASN A 112 12.46 7.65 6.03
CA ASN A 112 11.49 7.47 7.13
C ASN A 112 10.71 6.16 7.01
N TRP A 113 10.40 5.72 5.80
CA TRP A 113 9.68 4.48 5.51
C TRP A 113 10.49 3.21 5.83
N GLU A 114 11.84 3.29 5.81
CA GLU A 114 12.74 2.18 6.17
C GLU A 114 12.76 1.86 7.67
N LYS A 115 12.29 2.79 8.51
CA LYS A 115 12.24 2.61 9.98
C LYS A 115 11.22 1.58 10.44
N GLY A 116 10.44 1.03 9.51
CA GLY A 116 9.38 0.06 9.79
C GLY A 116 8.09 0.71 10.26
N LEU A 117 7.10 0.69 9.38
CA LEU A 117 5.70 1.02 9.70
C LEU A 117 4.94 -0.30 9.89
N PRO A 118 3.93 -0.34 10.78
CA PRO A 118 3.05 -1.51 10.86
C PRO A 118 2.42 -1.82 9.50
N LEU A 119 2.40 -3.11 9.10
CA LEU A 119 1.90 -3.54 7.79
C LEU A 119 0.48 -3.05 7.51
N TRP A 120 -0.40 -3.06 8.52
CA TRP A 120 -1.77 -2.57 8.37
C TRP A 120 -1.86 -1.10 7.96
N CYS A 121 -0.87 -0.27 8.32
CA CYS A 121 -0.83 1.15 7.94
C CYS A 121 -0.70 1.34 6.42
N PHE A 122 0.05 0.45 5.77
CA PHE A 122 0.21 0.47 4.33
C PHE A 122 -1.08 0.03 3.63
N ILE A 123 -1.70 -1.07 4.09
CA ILE A 123 -2.93 -1.60 3.49
C ILE A 123 -4.09 -0.62 3.66
N ASP A 124 -4.27 -0.03 4.85
CA ASP A 124 -5.26 1.02 5.09
C ASP A 124 -5.12 2.19 4.09
N SER A 125 -3.90 2.68 3.93
CA SER A 125 -3.64 3.80 3.03
C SER A 125 -3.74 3.40 1.56
N ALA A 126 -3.20 2.25 1.15
CA ALA A 126 -3.31 1.76 -0.22
C ALA A 126 -4.78 1.63 -0.62
N THR A 127 -5.60 0.96 0.19
CA THR A 127 -7.02 0.78 -0.08
C THR A 127 -7.76 2.12 -0.19
N ARG A 128 -7.47 3.07 0.70
CA ARG A 128 -8.06 4.41 0.65
C ARG A 128 -7.67 5.15 -0.63
N HIS A 129 -6.41 5.09 -1.05
CA HIS A 129 -5.96 5.71 -2.29
C HIS A 129 -6.56 5.03 -3.51
N PHE A 130 -6.71 3.71 -3.50
CA PHE A 130 -7.37 2.99 -4.57
C PHE A 130 -8.83 3.42 -4.71
N LEU A 131 -9.61 3.46 -3.62
CA LEU A 131 -10.99 3.93 -3.62
C LEU A 131 -11.12 5.38 -4.12
N LYS A 132 -10.23 6.27 -3.67
CA LYS A 132 -10.22 7.66 -4.13
C LYS A 132 -9.88 7.78 -5.61
N TYR A 133 -8.96 6.96 -6.12
CA TYR A 133 -8.64 6.89 -7.54
C TYR A 133 -9.86 6.45 -8.35
N LEU A 134 -10.52 5.36 -7.97
CA LEU A 134 -11.75 4.89 -8.62
C LEU A 134 -12.89 5.93 -8.56
N GLY A 135 -12.96 6.70 -7.48
CA GLY A 135 -13.91 7.80 -7.30
C GLY A 135 -13.55 9.10 -8.04
N GLY A 136 -12.48 9.10 -8.83
CA GLY A 136 -12.04 10.27 -9.62
C GLY A 136 -11.59 11.46 -8.75
N ARG A 137 -11.15 11.21 -7.50
CA ARG A 137 -10.66 12.28 -6.63
C ARG A 137 -9.30 12.80 -7.11
N THR A 138 -9.11 14.12 -7.02
CA THR A 138 -7.91 14.81 -7.53
C THR A 138 -7.24 15.70 -6.47
N ASP A 139 -7.61 15.52 -5.21
CA ASP A 139 -7.02 16.23 -4.07
C ASP A 139 -5.53 15.90 -3.89
N GLU A 140 -5.10 14.73 -4.34
CA GLU A 140 -3.69 14.32 -4.47
C GLU A 140 -3.54 13.27 -5.58
N ARG A 141 -2.32 12.84 -5.88
CA ARG A 141 -2.03 11.79 -6.87
C ARG A 141 -2.21 10.42 -6.22
N HIS A 142 -3.47 9.93 -6.24
CA HIS A 142 -3.84 8.67 -5.60
C HIS A 142 -3.24 7.45 -6.29
N ASP A 143 -2.98 7.52 -7.59
CA ASP A 143 -2.33 6.49 -8.38
C ASP A 143 -0.94 6.15 -7.83
N ARG A 144 -0.06 7.13 -7.74
CA ARG A 144 1.30 6.91 -7.19
C ARG A 144 1.30 6.60 -5.69
N ALA A 145 0.35 7.17 -4.94
CA ALA A 145 0.24 6.92 -3.51
C ALA A 145 -0.19 5.49 -3.20
N PHE A 146 -1.06 4.88 -4.03
CA PHE A 146 -1.38 3.46 -3.94
C PHE A 146 -0.13 2.62 -4.06
N VAL A 147 0.62 2.78 -5.16
CA VAL A 147 1.81 1.96 -5.44
C VAL A 147 2.89 2.20 -4.39
N TRP A 148 3.10 3.44 -3.94
CA TRP A 148 4.04 3.76 -2.87
C TRP A 148 3.74 2.97 -1.58
N ASN A 149 2.47 2.87 -1.19
CA ASN A 149 2.09 2.10 0.00
C ASN A 149 2.32 0.58 -0.21
N MET A 150 2.06 0.05 -1.41
CA MET A 150 2.34 -1.36 -1.71
C MET A 150 3.84 -1.66 -1.69
N LEU A 151 4.69 -0.77 -2.21
CA LEU A 151 6.15 -0.91 -2.13
C LEU A 151 6.66 -0.86 -0.69
N GLY A 152 6.13 0.04 0.14
CA GLY A 152 6.48 0.10 1.56
C GLY A 152 6.06 -1.16 2.33
N PHE A 153 4.89 -1.72 2.00
CA PHE A 153 4.42 -2.99 2.53
C PHE A 153 5.37 -4.14 2.18
N MET A 154 5.72 -4.26 0.91
CA MET A 154 6.65 -5.30 0.42
C MET A 154 8.03 -5.17 1.05
N TYR A 155 8.57 -3.96 1.13
CA TYR A 155 9.85 -3.70 1.78
C TYR A 155 9.85 -4.16 3.24
N THR A 156 8.80 -3.81 3.98
CA THR A 156 8.69 -4.16 5.41
C THR A 156 8.62 -5.68 5.60
N ILE A 157 7.89 -6.42 4.76
CA ILE A 157 7.87 -7.88 4.79
C ILE A 157 9.28 -8.45 4.54
N ALA A 158 9.96 -8.01 3.49
CA ALA A 158 11.27 -8.53 3.11
C ALA A 158 12.32 -8.32 4.20
N HIS A 159 12.25 -7.21 4.94
CA HIS A 159 13.22 -6.91 6.00
C HIS A 159 12.85 -7.54 7.35
N SER A 160 11.57 -7.84 7.60
CA SER A 160 11.14 -8.58 8.79
C SER A 160 11.59 -10.03 8.75
N THR A 161 11.49 -10.68 7.59
CA THR A 161 11.96 -12.09 7.43
C THR A 161 13.47 -12.22 7.54
N ALA A 162 14.24 -11.25 7.07
CA ALA A 162 15.70 -11.26 7.15
C ALA A 162 16.21 -11.17 8.60
N SER A 163 15.48 -10.48 9.49
CA SER A 163 15.84 -10.40 10.92
C SER A 163 15.56 -11.69 11.70
N GLU A 164 14.59 -12.50 11.25
CA GLU A 164 14.28 -13.80 11.87
C GLU A 164 15.26 -14.91 11.44
N GLU A 165 15.77 -14.86 10.22
CA GLU A 165 16.77 -15.82 9.72
C GLU A 165 18.16 -15.56 10.33
N GLY A 166 18.56 -14.30 10.48
CA GLY A 166 19.84 -13.93 11.12
C GLY A 166 19.93 -14.31 12.60
N SER A 167 18.80 -14.41 13.31
CA SER A 167 18.78 -14.84 14.73
C SER A 167 18.85 -16.35 14.93
N LYS A 168 18.74 -17.16 13.89
CA LYS A 168 18.83 -18.63 13.96
C LYS A 168 20.24 -19.17 13.71
N GLU A 169 21.13 -18.41 13.09
CA GLU A 169 22.51 -18.83 12.84
C GLU A 169 23.44 -18.67 14.07
N ASP A 170 23.08 -17.80 15.03
CA ASP A 170 23.91 -17.55 16.23
C ASP A 170 23.68 -18.55 17.39
N ILE A 171 22.87 -19.59 17.20
CA ILE A 171 22.57 -20.60 18.27
C ILE A 171 23.30 -21.95 18.03
N CYS A 172 24.21 -22.07 17.09
CA CYS A 172 25.02 -23.26 16.86
C CYS A 172 26.52 -22.97 16.96
N THR A 173 26.97 -22.63 18.17
CA THR A 173 28.39 -22.81 18.61
C THR A 173 28.47 -23.22 20.07
#